data_3d5740a87a766fe501f30825c1663e7b
#
_entry.id   3d5740a87a766fe501f30825c1663e7b
#
_cell.length_a   1.000
_cell.length_b   1.000
_cell.length_c   1.000
_cell.angle_alpha   90.00
_cell.angle_beta   90.00
_cell.angle_gamma   90.00
#
_symmetry.space_group_name_H-M   'P 1'
#
loop_
_entity.id
_entity.type
_entity.pdbx_description
1 polymer ?
#
loop_
_entity_poly.entity_id
_entity_poly.type
_entity_poly.pdbx_seq_one_letter_code
_entity_poly.pdbx_strand_id
1 'polypeptide(L)'
;MSQPPIPAFPLRPTRVHEVFGAAAPAFAAICAAGGSGPVLWVRESWLPETLHPSGLAMFLDPDRLIIASSADQTDSLAVAEEALRDGAVGLVVIEITRPVNLREGRRLQLAAAAGRSTGLCLIREGMGSNAAETRWHAIPVFDPAHEDSTLMRWEITKNKSGTVGAWNVVWNWQANRIDVVSPAGLGPGSAGMSD
;
A
#
# COMPACT_ATOMS: atom_id res chain seq x y z
N MET A 1 25.07 -11.01 -3.71
CA MET A 1 24.24 -11.08 -4.93
C MET A 1 23.07 -10.13 -4.69
N SER A 2 22.86 -9.14 -5.55
CA SER A 2 21.72 -8.23 -5.41
C SER A 2 20.44 -9.01 -5.69
N GLN A 3 19.47 -8.96 -4.77
CA GLN A 3 18.17 -9.60 -4.96
C GLN A 3 17.45 -8.95 -6.15
N PRO A 4 16.69 -9.71 -6.95
CA PRO A 4 15.96 -9.14 -8.06
C PRO A 4 14.94 -8.12 -7.52
N PRO A 5 14.88 -6.92 -8.12
CA PRO A 5 13.90 -5.91 -7.69
C PRO A 5 12.48 -6.42 -7.94
N ILE A 6 11.57 -6.12 -7.00
CA ILE A 6 10.15 -6.33 -7.22
C ILE A 6 9.68 -5.29 -8.24
N PRO A 7 9.08 -5.71 -9.37
CA PRO A 7 8.53 -4.77 -10.33
C PRO A 7 7.52 -3.81 -9.69
N ALA A 8 7.58 -2.52 -10.05
CA ALA A 8 6.72 -1.46 -9.51
C ALA A 8 6.86 -1.21 -7.98
N PHE A 9 7.89 -1.74 -7.33
CA PHE A 9 8.28 -1.34 -5.97
C PHE A 9 9.73 -0.83 -5.96
N PRO A 10 10.02 0.33 -5.35
CA PRO A 10 9.08 1.26 -4.68
C PRO A 10 7.91 1.70 -5.57
N LEU A 11 6.82 2.12 -4.96
CA LEU A 11 5.66 2.61 -5.69
C LEU A 11 6.07 3.75 -6.63
N ARG A 12 5.55 3.71 -7.86
CA ARG A 12 5.82 4.76 -8.85
C ARG A 12 5.38 6.11 -8.29
N PRO A 13 6.29 7.09 -8.16
CA PRO A 13 5.95 8.41 -7.64
C PRO A 13 4.94 9.11 -8.56
N THR A 14 4.24 10.09 -8.01
CA THR A 14 3.25 10.91 -8.72
C THR A 14 2.04 10.13 -9.24
N ARG A 15 1.73 8.99 -8.63
CA ARG A 15 0.61 8.12 -8.96
C ARG A 15 -0.13 7.67 -7.71
N VAL A 16 -1.35 7.20 -7.93
CA VAL A 16 -2.17 6.56 -6.89
C VAL A 16 -2.21 5.07 -7.12
N HIS A 17 -1.94 4.34 -6.07
CA HIS A 17 -1.87 2.90 -6.00
C HIS A 17 -2.93 2.36 -5.06
N GLU A 18 -3.16 1.07 -5.08
CA GLU A 18 -4.08 0.38 -4.17
C GLU A 18 -3.40 -0.83 -3.54
N VAL A 19 -3.76 -1.10 -2.29
CA VAL A 19 -3.38 -2.31 -1.60
C VAL A 19 -4.57 -2.87 -0.81
N PHE A 20 -4.69 -4.19 -0.77
CA PHE A 20 -5.68 -4.91 0.03
C PHE A 20 -5.06 -6.15 0.69
N GLY A 21 -5.81 -6.76 1.61
CA GLY A 21 -5.38 -7.92 2.39
C GLY A 21 -4.98 -7.57 3.81
N ALA A 22 -4.79 -8.58 4.64
CA ALA A 22 -4.55 -8.39 6.08
C ALA A 22 -3.24 -7.66 6.40
N ALA A 23 -2.24 -7.69 5.51
CA ALA A 23 -0.99 -6.95 5.66
C ALA A 23 -0.98 -5.58 4.93
N ALA A 24 -2.13 -5.09 4.44
CA ALA A 24 -2.19 -3.79 3.76
C ALA A 24 -1.68 -2.61 4.62
N PRO A 25 -1.97 -2.51 5.93
CA PRO A 25 -1.38 -1.47 6.78
C PRO A 25 0.15 -1.57 6.90
N ALA A 26 0.69 -2.78 7.03
CA ALA A 26 2.14 -3.00 7.07
C ALA A 26 2.79 -2.64 5.72
N PHE A 27 2.17 -2.99 4.60
CA PHE A 27 2.62 -2.57 3.27
C PHE A 27 2.68 -1.04 3.15
N ALA A 28 1.64 -0.33 3.63
CA ALA A 28 1.63 1.14 3.63
C ALA A 28 2.73 1.74 4.50
N ALA A 29 2.96 1.18 5.70
CA ALA A 29 4.04 1.60 6.58
C ALA A 29 5.44 1.39 5.96
N ILE A 30 5.65 0.28 5.26
CA ILE A 30 6.89 0.00 4.51
C ILE A 30 7.07 0.99 3.35
N CYS A 31 5.99 1.31 2.62
CA CYS A 31 6.05 2.37 1.60
C CYS A 31 6.45 3.72 2.19
N ALA A 32 5.94 4.05 3.39
CA ALA A 32 6.28 5.26 4.11
C ALA A 32 7.74 5.30 4.59
N ALA A 33 8.29 4.15 4.95
CA ALA A 33 9.70 4.01 5.39
C ALA A 33 10.70 4.44 4.31
N GLY A 34 10.37 4.23 3.03
CA GLY A 34 11.23 4.57 1.91
C GLY A 34 11.45 6.08 1.67
N GLY A 35 10.68 6.96 2.34
CA GLY A 35 10.80 8.41 2.26
C GLY A 35 11.28 9.03 3.57
N SER A 36 11.64 10.32 3.54
CA SER A 36 12.10 11.07 4.73
C SER A 36 11.09 12.13 5.22
N GLY A 37 10.10 12.47 4.40
CA GLY A 37 9.11 13.52 4.71
C GLY A 37 7.92 13.00 5.54
N PRO A 38 6.98 13.90 5.88
CA PRO A 38 5.76 13.52 6.57
C PRO A 38 4.90 12.58 5.73
N VAL A 39 4.09 11.78 6.40
CA VAL A 39 3.13 10.84 5.82
C VAL A 39 1.76 11.21 6.34
N LEU A 40 0.82 11.47 5.45
CA LEU A 40 -0.57 11.70 5.84
C LEU A 40 -1.36 10.39 5.74
N TRP A 41 -2.05 10.03 6.81
CA TRP A 41 -2.96 8.89 6.84
C TRP A 41 -4.38 9.39 7.07
N VAL A 42 -5.20 9.26 6.04
CA VAL A 42 -6.60 9.74 6.04
C VAL A 42 -7.52 8.56 6.31
N ARG A 43 -8.39 8.70 7.30
CA ARG A 43 -9.35 7.67 7.69
C ARG A 43 -10.66 8.25 8.19
N GLU A 44 -11.72 7.48 8.14
CA GLU A 44 -12.99 7.86 8.71
C GLU A 44 -12.99 7.65 10.24
N SER A 45 -13.54 8.62 10.98
CA SER A 45 -13.49 8.65 12.46
C SER A 45 -14.28 7.51 13.14
N TRP A 46 -15.23 6.90 12.44
CA TRP A 46 -16.05 5.79 12.95
C TRP A 46 -15.37 4.42 12.81
N LEU A 47 -14.27 4.31 12.07
CA LEU A 47 -13.53 3.05 11.94
C LEU A 47 -12.98 2.62 13.30
N PRO A 48 -13.30 1.39 13.76
CA PRO A 48 -12.94 0.93 15.09
C PRO A 48 -11.45 0.60 15.24
N GLU A 49 -10.80 0.23 14.15
CA GLU A 49 -9.36 -0.08 14.16
C GLU A 49 -8.56 1.18 14.46
N THR A 50 -7.51 1.05 15.23
CA THR A 50 -6.62 2.15 15.58
C THR A 50 -5.22 1.88 15.06
N LEU A 51 -4.59 2.88 14.45
CA LEU A 51 -3.18 2.81 14.11
C LEU A 51 -2.37 2.85 15.41
N HIS A 52 -1.73 1.74 15.74
CA HIS A 52 -0.97 1.64 16.98
C HIS A 52 0.46 2.15 16.77
N PRO A 53 0.90 3.23 17.46
CA PRO A 53 2.21 3.82 17.23
C PRO A 53 3.37 2.83 17.40
N SER A 54 3.32 1.94 18.42
CA SER A 54 4.37 0.94 18.63
C SER A 54 4.45 -0.10 17.50
N GLY A 55 3.31 -0.46 16.88
CA GLY A 55 3.30 -1.35 15.71
C GLY A 55 3.89 -0.67 14.48
N LEU A 56 3.62 0.63 14.31
CA LEU A 56 4.17 1.41 13.19
C LEU A 56 5.65 1.73 13.37
N ALA A 57 6.13 1.89 14.62
CA ALA A 57 7.52 2.20 14.92
C ALA A 57 8.51 1.13 14.40
N MET A 58 8.03 -0.07 14.13
CA MET A 58 8.85 -1.12 13.49
C MET A 58 9.17 -0.81 12.02
N PHE A 59 8.40 0.07 11.38
CA PHE A 59 8.51 0.39 9.95
C PHE A 59 8.92 1.84 9.70
N LEU A 60 8.35 2.77 10.42
CA LEU A 60 8.62 4.20 10.25
C LEU A 60 8.63 4.93 11.59
N ASP A 61 9.33 6.06 11.64
CA ASP A 61 9.28 6.97 12.78
C ASP A 61 7.85 7.53 12.94
N PRO A 62 7.17 7.25 14.06
CA PRO A 62 5.81 7.75 14.30
C PRO A 62 5.67 9.27 14.25
N ASP A 63 6.73 10.03 14.54
CA ASP A 63 6.73 11.50 14.47
C ASP A 63 6.53 12.04 13.04
N ARG A 64 6.72 11.19 12.03
CA ARG A 64 6.43 11.52 10.64
C ARG A 64 4.96 11.35 10.27
N LEU A 65 4.16 10.68 11.11
CA LEU A 65 2.79 10.32 10.79
C LEU A 65 1.81 11.42 11.21
N ILE A 66 1.07 11.94 10.27
CA ILE A 66 -0.06 12.84 10.47
C ILE A 66 -1.34 12.05 10.20
N ILE A 67 -2.26 12.00 11.16
CA ILE A 67 -3.55 11.32 10.99
C ILE A 67 -4.63 12.37 10.77
N ALA A 68 -5.34 12.30 9.66
CA ALA A 68 -6.53 13.07 9.39
C ALA A 68 -7.78 12.20 9.55
N SER A 69 -8.67 12.61 10.45
CA SER A 69 -9.97 11.96 10.66
C SER A 69 -11.06 12.74 9.94
N SER A 70 -11.88 12.04 9.15
CA SER A 70 -13.00 12.59 8.40
C SER A 70 -14.33 11.99 8.85
N ALA A 71 -15.45 12.65 8.52
CA ALA A 71 -16.78 12.17 8.88
C ALA A 71 -17.20 10.98 7.99
N ASP A 72 -16.86 11.04 6.70
CA ASP A 72 -17.20 10.02 5.70
C ASP A 72 -16.12 9.94 4.61
N GLN A 73 -16.29 9.00 3.66
CA GLN A 73 -15.34 8.82 2.57
C GLN A 73 -15.29 10.01 1.59
N THR A 74 -16.36 10.79 1.45
CA THR A 74 -16.34 11.96 0.57
C THR A 74 -15.37 13.01 1.11
N ASP A 75 -15.41 13.24 2.41
CA ASP A 75 -14.47 14.11 3.10
C ASP A 75 -13.06 13.53 3.08
N SER A 76 -12.90 12.20 3.30
CA SER A 76 -11.59 11.53 3.20
C SER A 76 -10.96 11.77 1.83
N LEU A 77 -11.73 11.60 0.75
CA LEU A 77 -11.24 11.81 -0.61
C LEU A 77 -10.91 13.28 -0.89
N ALA A 78 -11.67 14.22 -0.32
CA ALA A 78 -11.40 15.66 -0.46
C ALA A 78 -10.09 16.05 0.24
N VAL A 79 -9.89 15.60 1.49
CA VAL A 79 -8.64 15.80 2.25
C VAL A 79 -7.45 15.21 1.51
N ALA A 80 -7.59 13.98 1.04
CA ALA A 80 -6.53 13.30 0.30
C ALA A 80 -6.20 14.01 -1.02
N GLU A 81 -7.21 14.48 -1.76
CA GLU A 81 -7.01 15.22 -3.02
C GLU A 81 -6.22 16.52 -2.79
N GLU A 82 -6.58 17.29 -1.76
CA GLU A 82 -5.86 18.52 -1.41
C GLU A 82 -4.42 18.23 -1.00
N ALA A 83 -4.20 17.27 -0.11
CA ALA A 83 -2.85 16.89 0.33
C ALA A 83 -1.98 16.39 -0.82
N LEU A 84 -2.55 15.59 -1.73
CA LEU A 84 -1.85 15.12 -2.92
C LEU A 84 -1.48 16.27 -3.86
N ARG A 85 -2.38 17.26 -4.02
CA ARG A 85 -2.19 18.42 -4.92
C ARG A 85 -1.18 19.41 -4.36
N ASP A 86 -1.19 19.63 -3.05
CA ASP A 86 -0.26 20.54 -2.38
C ASP A 86 1.19 20.04 -2.49
N GLY A 87 1.41 18.75 -2.36
CA GLY A 87 2.74 18.14 -2.52
C GLY A 87 3.69 18.31 -1.33
N ALA A 88 3.25 18.90 -0.22
CA ALA A 88 4.03 18.99 1.03
C ALA A 88 4.25 17.62 1.68
N VAL A 89 3.35 16.67 1.38
CA VAL A 89 3.37 15.31 1.90
C VAL A 89 3.75 14.35 0.78
N GLY A 90 4.85 13.62 0.95
CA GLY A 90 5.36 12.70 -0.08
C GLY A 90 4.49 11.46 -0.31
N LEU A 91 3.84 10.98 0.75
CA LEU A 91 2.92 9.84 0.73
C LEU A 91 1.61 10.17 1.46
N VAL A 92 0.49 9.98 0.77
CA VAL A 92 -0.86 10.07 1.32
C VAL A 92 -1.48 8.68 1.31
N VAL A 93 -1.72 8.11 2.49
CA VAL A 93 -2.42 6.84 2.69
C VAL A 93 -3.89 7.14 2.95
N ILE A 94 -4.80 6.42 2.31
CA ILE A 94 -6.24 6.66 2.37
C ILE A 94 -6.96 5.35 2.65
N GLU A 95 -7.64 5.24 3.79
CA GLU A 95 -8.51 4.09 4.06
C GLU A 95 -9.82 4.23 3.29
N ILE A 96 -10.15 3.24 2.49
CA ILE A 96 -11.31 3.25 1.59
C ILE A 96 -12.37 2.29 2.10
N THR A 97 -13.55 2.80 2.40
CA THR A 97 -14.68 2.05 2.99
C THR A 97 -15.76 1.68 1.98
N ARG A 98 -15.84 2.39 0.84
CA ARG A 98 -16.68 2.06 -0.31
C ARG A 98 -15.89 2.12 -1.62
N PRO A 99 -16.31 1.40 -2.68
CA PRO A 99 -15.62 1.46 -3.96
C PRO A 99 -15.44 2.88 -4.48
N VAL A 100 -14.21 3.22 -4.88
CA VAL A 100 -13.88 4.49 -5.53
C VAL A 100 -14.33 4.43 -6.98
N ASN A 101 -15.22 5.34 -7.39
CA ASN A 101 -15.65 5.40 -8.78
C ASN A 101 -14.54 5.99 -9.69
N LEU A 102 -14.73 5.85 -11.00
CA LEU A 102 -13.72 6.26 -11.97
C LEU A 102 -13.40 7.77 -11.91
N ARG A 103 -14.40 8.62 -11.61
CA ARG A 103 -14.22 10.07 -11.51
C ARG A 103 -13.39 10.43 -10.28
N GLU A 104 -13.71 9.86 -9.13
CA GLU A 104 -12.96 10.03 -7.88
C GLU A 104 -11.51 9.57 -8.06
N GLY A 105 -11.31 8.36 -8.60
CA GLY A 105 -9.97 7.82 -8.83
C GLY A 105 -9.14 8.66 -9.82
N ARG A 106 -9.75 9.22 -10.86
CA ARG A 106 -9.07 10.14 -11.79
C ARG A 106 -8.68 11.45 -11.13
N ARG A 107 -9.53 12.00 -10.26
CA ARG A 107 -9.22 13.23 -9.51
C ARG A 107 -8.00 13.03 -8.61
N LEU A 108 -7.94 11.92 -7.87
CA LEU A 108 -6.77 11.57 -7.06
C LEU A 108 -5.49 11.42 -7.91
N GLN A 109 -5.58 10.77 -9.08
CA GLN A 109 -4.44 10.63 -9.99
C GLN A 109 -3.93 11.98 -10.49
N LEU A 110 -4.83 12.90 -10.87
CA LEU A 110 -4.48 14.25 -11.30
C LEU A 110 -3.84 15.06 -10.17
N ALA A 111 -4.39 14.96 -8.96
CA ALA A 111 -3.84 15.63 -7.79
C ALA A 111 -2.43 15.12 -7.46
N ALA A 112 -2.22 13.80 -7.45
CA ALA A 112 -0.90 13.20 -7.23
C ALA A 112 0.13 13.64 -8.28
N ALA A 113 -0.28 13.73 -9.54
CA ALA A 113 0.58 14.19 -10.61
C ALA A 113 0.92 15.70 -10.47
N ALA A 114 -0.05 16.54 -10.10
CA ALA A 114 0.13 17.98 -9.95
C ALA A 114 1.07 18.31 -8.77
N GLY A 115 0.85 17.70 -7.59
CA GLY A 115 1.65 17.94 -6.39
C GLY A 115 2.92 17.10 -6.31
N ARG A 116 3.19 16.22 -7.28
CA ARG A 116 4.34 15.30 -7.28
C ARG A 116 4.38 14.40 -6.04
N SER A 117 3.23 14.09 -5.47
CA SER A 117 3.04 13.22 -4.31
C SER A 117 2.59 11.82 -4.74
N THR A 118 2.61 10.87 -3.82
CA THR A 118 2.17 9.50 -4.07
C THR A 118 0.94 9.20 -3.21
N GLY A 119 -0.10 8.62 -3.80
CA GLY A 119 -1.27 8.15 -3.08
C GLY A 119 -1.27 6.63 -2.95
N LEU A 120 -1.71 6.13 -1.81
CA LEU A 120 -1.92 4.71 -1.56
C LEU A 120 -3.29 4.49 -0.90
N CYS A 121 -4.23 3.90 -1.63
CA CYS A 121 -5.54 3.55 -1.10
C CYS A 121 -5.49 2.15 -0.48
N LEU A 122 -5.83 2.05 0.81
CA LEU A 122 -6.10 0.79 1.48
C LEU A 122 -7.56 0.44 1.18
N ILE A 123 -7.78 -0.61 0.42
CA ILE A 123 -9.10 -1.02 -0.05
C ILE A 123 -9.45 -2.40 0.53
N ARG A 124 -10.74 -2.74 0.52
CA ARG A 124 -11.17 -4.12 0.73
C ARG A 124 -11.12 -4.89 -0.60
N GLU A 125 -11.08 -6.20 -0.50
CA GLU A 125 -11.14 -7.06 -1.68
C GLU A 125 -12.37 -6.73 -2.53
N GLY A 126 -12.21 -6.70 -3.85
CA GLY A 126 -13.28 -6.35 -4.79
C GLY A 126 -13.53 -4.84 -4.98
N MET A 127 -12.95 -3.95 -4.16
CA MET A 127 -13.18 -2.49 -4.24
C MET A 127 -12.24 -1.75 -5.21
N GLY A 128 -11.42 -2.45 -5.98
CA GLY A 128 -10.37 -1.83 -6.80
C GLY A 128 -10.89 -0.93 -7.92
N SER A 129 -10.28 0.24 -8.07
CA SER A 129 -10.58 1.21 -9.13
C SER A 129 -9.74 0.96 -10.40
N ASN A 130 -10.36 1.18 -11.56
CA ASN A 130 -9.64 1.16 -12.84
C ASN A 130 -8.65 2.33 -12.98
N ALA A 131 -8.78 3.38 -12.19
CA ALA A 131 -7.88 4.53 -12.21
C ALA A 131 -6.51 4.23 -11.57
N ALA A 132 -6.42 3.29 -10.61
CA ALA A 132 -5.17 2.98 -9.91
C ALA A 132 -4.05 2.53 -10.86
N GLU A 133 -2.82 2.98 -10.59
CA GLU A 133 -1.62 2.61 -11.34
C GLU A 133 -1.27 1.13 -11.13
N THR A 134 -1.16 0.72 -9.87
CA THR A 134 -0.98 -0.68 -9.46
C THR A 134 -1.97 -1.07 -8.38
N ARG A 135 -2.25 -2.35 -8.25
CA ARG A 135 -2.99 -2.92 -7.13
C ARG A 135 -2.22 -4.10 -6.57
N TRP A 136 -2.06 -4.09 -5.26
CA TRP A 136 -1.30 -5.05 -4.50
C TRP A 136 -2.21 -5.85 -3.59
N HIS A 137 -1.93 -7.14 -3.47
CA HIS A 137 -2.49 -7.99 -2.42
C HIS A 137 -1.36 -8.31 -1.44
N ALA A 138 -1.52 -7.90 -0.19
CA ALA A 138 -0.53 -8.10 0.86
C ALA A 138 -1.14 -8.91 2.01
N ILE A 139 -0.56 -10.07 2.29
CA ILE A 139 -1.01 -10.95 3.37
C ILE A 139 0.19 -11.39 4.22
N PRO A 140 0.01 -11.58 5.53
CA PRO A 140 1.04 -12.21 6.36
C PRO A 140 1.17 -13.69 5.98
N VAL A 141 2.39 -14.20 6.09
CA VAL A 141 2.69 -15.63 5.90
C VAL A 141 3.24 -16.16 7.21
N PHE A 142 2.72 -17.29 7.66
CA PHE A 142 3.24 -17.93 8.85
C PHE A 142 4.66 -18.47 8.58
N ASP A 143 5.58 -18.10 9.47
CA ASP A 143 6.97 -18.58 9.46
C ASP A 143 7.22 -19.45 10.69
N PRO A 144 7.26 -20.79 10.54
CA PRO A 144 7.44 -21.68 11.68
C PRO A 144 8.84 -21.60 12.31
N ALA A 145 9.79 -20.97 11.64
CA ALA A 145 11.15 -20.83 12.12
C ALA A 145 11.38 -19.58 12.99
N HIS A 146 10.50 -18.57 12.87
CA HIS A 146 10.64 -17.29 13.53
C HIS A 146 9.29 -16.74 13.96
N GLU A 147 8.99 -16.73 15.26
CA GLU A 147 7.71 -16.26 15.81
C GLU A 147 7.45 -14.77 15.55
N ASP A 148 8.52 -13.95 15.53
CA ASP A 148 8.46 -12.51 15.28
C ASP A 148 8.68 -12.14 13.79
N SER A 149 8.46 -13.08 12.89
CA SER A 149 8.70 -12.87 11.46
C SER A 149 7.74 -11.87 10.87
N THR A 150 8.29 -10.93 10.10
CA THR A 150 7.52 -10.02 9.26
C THR A 150 7.31 -10.57 7.84
N LEU A 151 7.32 -11.91 7.71
CA LEU A 151 7.15 -12.57 6.42
C LEU A 151 5.76 -12.28 5.85
N MET A 152 5.74 -11.75 4.65
CA MET A 152 4.52 -11.42 3.92
C MET A 152 4.60 -11.97 2.50
N ARG A 153 3.45 -12.27 1.93
CA ARG A 153 3.29 -12.46 0.48
C ARG A 153 2.72 -11.18 -0.11
N TRP A 154 3.45 -10.62 -1.05
CA TRP A 154 3.02 -9.51 -1.88
C TRP A 154 2.75 -9.98 -3.29
N GLU A 155 1.60 -9.60 -3.82
CA GLU A 155 1.19 -9.94 -5.17
C GLU A 155 0.70 -8.69 -5.90
N ILE A 156 1.22 -8.45 -7.09
CA ILE A 156 0.70 -7.41 -7.99
C ILE A 156 -0.45 -8.04 -8.78
N THR A 157 -1.69 -7.65 -8.43
CA THR A 157 -2.90 -8.13 -9.12
C THR A 157 -3.30 -7.23 -10.30
N LYS A 158 -2.75 -6.01 -10.35
CA LYS A 158 -2.91 -5.06 -11.45
C LYS A 158 -1.66 -4.21 -11.58
N ASN A 159 -1.20 -4.02 -12.83
CA ASN A 159 -0.11 -3.12 -13.17
C ASN A 159 -0.36 -2.51 -14.56
N LYS A 160 -0.51 -1.18 -14.65
CA LYS A 160 -0.75 -0.50 -15.93
C LYS A 160 0.47 -0.50 -16.85
N SER A 161 1.66 -0.58 -16.27
CA SER A 161 2.93 -0.38 -16.99
C SER A 161 3.82 -1.60 -17.03
N GLY A 162 3.34 -2.76 -16.57
CA GLY A 162 4.23 -3.92 -16.49
C GLY A 162 3.56 -5.23 -16.10
N THR A 163 4.39 -6.17 -15.71
CA THR A 163 4.00 -7.52 -15.32
C THR A 163 3.36 -7.57 -13.95
N VAL A 164 2.53 -8.57 -13.74
CA VAL A 164 2.04 -9.04 -12.45
C VAL A 164 2.95 -10.14 -11.92
N GLY A 165 2.90 -10.41 -10.63
CA GLY A 165 3.71 -11.46 -10.00
C GLY A 165 3.51 -11.47 -8.49
N ALA A 166 4.11 -12.45 -7.82
CA ALA A 166 4.03 -12.59 -6.39
C ALA A 166 5.39 -12.92 -5.78
N TRP A 167 5.65 -12.39 -4.59
CA TRP A 167 6.91 -12.52 -3.86
C TRP A 167 6.65 -12.73 -2.39
N ASN A 168 7.46 -13.57 -1.76
CA ASN A 168 7.57 -13.61 -0.30
C ASN A 168 8.66 -12.63 0.12
N VAL A 169 8.30 -11.73 1.01
CA VAL A 169 9.16 -10.62 1.45
C VAL A 169 9.23 -10.55 2.97
N VAL A 170 10.37 -10.13 3.49
CA VAL A 170 10.58 -9.86 4.91
C VAL A 170 11.02 -8.41 5.06
N TRP A 171 10.50 -7.72 6.07
CA TRP A 171 10.98 -6.40 6.44
C TRP A 171 12.27 -6.51 7.25
N ASN A 172 13.31 -5.88 6.74
CA ASN A 172 14.59 -5.75 7.42
C ASN A 172 14.67 -4.36 8.07
N TRP A 173 14.34 -4.30 9.35
CA TRP A 173 14.31 -3.05 10.09
C TRP A 173 15.69 -2.41 10.27
N GLN A 174 16.78 -3.20 10.33
CA GLN A 174 18.14 -2.69 10.45
C GLN A 174 18.59 -1.98 9.16
N ALA A 175 18.21 -2.54 8.02
CA ALA A 175 18.54 -2.00 6.71
C ALA A 175 17.47 -1.05 6.14
N ASN A 176 16.35 -0.89 6.84
CA ASN A 176 15.18 -0.11 6.44
C ASN A 176 14.73 -0.46 5.00
N ARG A 177 14.61 -1.75 4.72
CA ARG A 177 14.23 -2.24 3.38
C ARG A 177 13.50 -3.57 3.46
N ILE A 178 12.88 -3.94 2.34
CA ILE A 178 12.37 -5.30 2.13
C ILE A 178 13.45 -6.18 1.52
N ASP A 179 13.53 -7.41 2.00
CA ASP A 179 14.31 -8.48 1.41
C ASP A 179 13.36 -9.52 0.79
N VAL A 180 13.60 -9.89 -0.47
CA VAL A 180 12.83 -10.92 -1.17
C VAL A 180 13.39 -12.29 -0.78
N VAL A 181 12.57 -13.11 -0.11
CA VAL A 181 13.00 -14.44 0.37
C VAL A 181 12.92 -15.47 -0.76
N SER A 182 11.82 -15.45 -1.52
CA SER A 182 11.63 -16.31 -2.69
C SER A 182 10.55 -15.74 -3.61
N PRO A 183 10.56 -16.05 -4.92
CA PRO A 183 9.36 -15.89 -5.72
C PRO A 183 8.28 -16.80 -5.13
N ALA A 184 7.13 -16.24 -4.79
CA ALA A 184 6.00 -17.06 -4.41
C ALA A 184 5.45 -17.72 -5.68
N GLY A 185 5.46 -19.03 -5.75
CA GLY A 185 4.79 -19.73 -6.82
C GLY A 185 3.33 -19.27 -6.93
N LEU A 186 2.80 -19.16 -8.12
CA LEU A 186 1.36 -19.05 -8.32
C LEU A 186 0.71 -20.20 -7.55
N GLY A 187 -0.21 -19.88 -6.62
CA GLY A 187 -0.81 -20.89 -5.74
C GLY A 187 -1.39 -22.07 -6.52
N PRO A 188 -1.65 -23.23 -5.87
CA PRO A 188 -2.22 -24.40 -6.53
C PRO A 188 -3.68 -24.12 -6.94
N GLY A 189 -3.86 -23.66 -8.15
CA GLY A 189 -5.17 -23.27 -8.66
C GLY A 189 -5.23 -23.16 -10.18
N SER A 190 -4.61 -24.09 -10.92
CA SER A 190 -5.00 -24.45 -12.29
C SER A 190 -4.19 -25.65 -12.79
N ALA A 191 -4.21 -26.76 -12.08
CA ALA A 191 -3.99 -28.02 -12.75
C ALA A 191 -5.32 -28.35 -13.44
N GLY A 192 -5.45 -27.97 -14.71
CA GLY A 192 -6.53 -28.42 -15.56
C GLY A 192 -6.57 -29.95 -15.55
N MET A 193 -7.70 -30.50 -15.15
CA MET A 193 -8.05 -31.87 -15.51
C MET A 193 -8.14 -31.91 -17.02
N SER A 194 -7.18 -32.58 -17.62
CA SER A 194 -7.29 -33.09 -18.99
C SER A 194 -7.63 -34.55 -18.86
N ASP A 195 -8.85 -34.89 -19.18
CA ASP A 195 -9.23 -36.21 -19.68
C ASP A 195 -9.09 -36.21 -21.20
#